data_82d35297ae5562f9132ddd6b0a83190f
#
_entry.id   82d35297ae5562f9132ddd6b0a83190f
#
_cell.length_a   1.000
_cell.length_b   1.000
_cell.length_c   1.000
_cell.angle_alpha   90.00
_cell.angle_beta   90.00
_cell.angle_gamma   90.00
#
_symmetry.space_group_name_H-M   'P 1'
#
loop_
_entity.id
_entity.type
_entity.pdbx_description
1 polymer ?
#
loop_
_entity_poly.entity_id
_entity_poly.type
_entity_poly.pdbx_seq_one_letter_code
_entity_poly.pdbx_strand_id
1 'polypeptide(L)'
;MRTGKSKAVIDKAEYQFAKGNIEGVVVLAPNGIHLNWVINEIPKWSWPVNEYMAFGWETPKRADWDCIAALEAFEAYHDGIRYLTVNMEALQHMDCIKTIRRFRASCHGKIMLVISEAHHFGRAGAKRTRLARRLGRVAKFITVETGTAILNSPLKAYAIYKILDDLALGPEFAGKAYEKFARYFAEWEIDPDAGPYRAKRRAYKKVKGYRNLDELRDKMAQWSSVVTRDEVEGMPPLLRTERIVVMSEVQRRAYLEMVSRHLVEIGDDMVSAKDGGARVQKLQQILNGYIKDGDDIIDIDPDAPIYEALVEEVTGTFPENSIVWCRYREDIVRVCKRLKREGIPYLEMHGGVPTGKREDIRLQFQNSDRPVVLVGHPAVGGEGKDYSRAHAIIFFSSTPNAIHVSQGEERGTEKWGHPVTIVRLRTPGTVDDRNWAIVDGKTTVADDLSGRGLRDLLMRTNV
;
A
#
# COMPACT_ATOMS: atom_id res chain seq x y z
N MET A 1 3.53 -9.04 5.33
CA MET A 1 2.56 -8.47 6.30
C MET A 1 1.98 -9.61 7.13
N ARG A 2 1.07 -9.36 8.10
CA ARG A 2 0.56 -10.40 9.05
C ARG A 2 1.63 -11.06 9.92
N THR A 3 2.76 -10.40 10.10
CA THR A 3 3.86 -10.83 10.98
C THR A 3 3.68 -10.33 12.42
N GLY A 4 2.49 -9.92 12.82
CA GLY A 4 2.18 -9.47 14.19
C GLY A 4 2.55 -8.01 14.50
N LYS A 5 2.77 -7.14 13.50
CA LYS A 5 3.15 -5.74 13.73
C LYS A 5 2.21 -4.98 14.67
N SER A 6 0.92 -4.94 14.36
CA SER A 6 -0.07 -4.21 15.17
C SER A 6 -0.12 -4.75 16.60
N LYS A 7 -0.05 -6.10 16.78
CA LYS A 7 0.05 -6.70 18.11
C LYS A 7 1.28 -6.21 18.87
N ALA A 8 2.46 -6.27 18.27
CA ALA A 8 3.70 -5.83 18.91
C ALA A 8 3.66 -4.34 19.31
N VAL A 9 3.00 -3.50 18.51
CA VAL A 9 2.82 -2.07 18.81
C VAL A 9 1.85 -1.88 19.98
N ILE A 10 0.73 -2.63 20.00
CA ILE A 10 -0.23 -2.57 21.11
C ILE A 10 0.40 -3.11 22.38
N ASP A 11 1.09 -4.26 22.35
CA ASP A 11 1.82 -4.81 23.51
C ASP A 11 2.82 -3.79 24.07
N LYS A 12 3.54 -3.09 23.20
CA LYS A 12 4.46 -2.02 23.63
C LYS A 12 3.72 -0.87 24.30
N ALA A 13 2.59 -0.45 23.76
CA ALA A 13 1.78 0.63 24.33
C ALA A 13 1.24 0.23 25.71
N GLU A 14 0.64 -0.95 25.81
CA GLU A 14 0.11 -1.51 27.06
C GLU A 14 1.21 -1.65 28.14
N TYR A 15 2.39 -2.15 27.75
CA TYR A 15 3.54 -2.24 28.65
C TYR A 15 4.00 -0.85 29.14
N GLN A 16 4.07 0.15 28.27
CA GLN A 16 4.48 1.50 28.65
C GLN A 16 3.42 2.19 29.52
N PHE A 17 2.14 1.89 29.28
CA PHE A 17 1.04 2.36 30.11
C PHE A 17 1.11 1.74 31.51
N ALA A 18 1.26 0.43 31.62
CA ALA A 18 1.41 -0.28 32.90
C ALA A 18 2.63 0.21 33.73
N LYS A 19 3.67 0.73 33.07
CA LYS A 19 4.82 1.37 33.71
C LYS A 19 4.59 2.85 34.07
N GLY A 20 3.42 3.42 33.80
CA GLY A 20 3.11 4.84 34.01
C GLY A 20 3.90 5.79 33.10
N ASN A 21 4.49 5.26 32.03
CA ASN A 21 5.30 6.04 31.10
C ASN A 21 4.46 6.79 30.09
N ILE A 22 3.27 6.28 29.73
CA ILE A 22 2.32 6.91 28.83
C ILE A 22 0.92 6.88 29.45
N GLU A 23 0.05 7.77 29.01
CA GLU A 23 -1.37 7.84 29.34
C GLU A 23 -2.25 7.72 28.09
N GLY A 24 -1.63 7.80 26.91
CA GLY A 24 -2.37 7.67 25.67
C GLY A 24 -1.48 7.41 24.46
N VAL A 25 -2.14 6.96 23.39
CA VAL A 25 -1.52 6.60 22.12
C VAL A 25 -2.18 7.38 20.99
N VAL A 26 -1.38 8.01 20.13
CA VAL A 26 -1.85 8.59 18.87
C VAL A 26 -1.42 7.69 17.73
N VAL A 27 -2.37 7.13 16.99
CA VAL A 27 -2.10 6.27 15.84
C VAL A 27 -2.39 7.04 14.54
N LEU A 28 -1.38 7.24 13.72
CA LEU A 28 -1.52 7.79 12.37
C LEU A 28 -1.53 6.64 11.37
N ALA A 29 -2.63 6.48 10.66
CA ALA A 29 -2.81 5.41 9.68
C ALA A 29 -3.49 5.92 8.39
N PRO A 30 -3.40 5.20 7.27
CA PRO A 30 -4.17 5.51 6.07
C PRO A 30 -5.68 5.53 6.32
N ASN A 31 -6.41 6.20 5.41
CA ASN A 31 -7.87 6.27 5.50
C ASN A 31 -8.51 4.87 5.50
N GLY A 32 -9.42 4.64 6.42
CA GLY A 32 -10.05 3.33 6.67
C GLY A 32 -9.22 2.41 7.58
N ILE A 33 -7.88 2.41 7.49
CA ILE A 33 -7.03 1.63 8.40
C ILE A 33 -7.10 2.19 9.83
N HIS A 34 -7.16 3.53 9.98
CA HIS A 34 -7.29 4.14 11.31
C HIS A 34 -8.57 3.68 12.04
N LEU A 35 -9.68 3.47 11.32
CA LEU A 35 -10.91 2.90 11.89
C LEU A 35 -10.76 1.40 12.19
N ASN A 36 -10.04 0.65 11.34
CA ASN A 36 -9.74 -0.76 11.59
C ASN A 36 -8.96 -0.96 12.90
N TRP A 37 -8.09 -0.02 13.26
CA TRP A 37 -7.44 -0.05 14.58
C TRP A 37 -8.46 0.00 15.72
N VAL A 38 -9.48 0.86 15.63
CA VAL A 38 -10.52 1.00 16.67
C VAL A 38 -11.43 -0.23 16.73
N ILE A 39 -11.84 -0.72 15.55
CA ILE A 39 -12.88 -1.76 15.46
C ILE A 39 -12.30 -3.16 15.67
N ASN A 40 -11.08 -3.42 15.20
CA ASN A 40 -10.54 -4.78 15.15
C ASN A 40 -9.21 -4.93 15.91
N GLU A 41 -8.19 -4.07 15.64
CA GLU A 41 -6.84 -4.34 16.15
C GLU A 41 -6.74 -4.12 17.66
N ILE A 42 -7.21 -2.99 18.17
CA ILE A 42 -7.18 -2.66 19.60
C ILE A 42 -8.03 -3.66 20.39
N PRO A 43 -9.31 -3.93 20.06
CA PRO A 43 -10.11 -4.91 20.79
C PRO A 43 -9.51 -6.32 20.79
N LYS A 44 -8.87 -6.71 19.69
CA LYS A 44 -8.28 -8.05 19.55
C LYS A 44 -7.01 -8.25 20.37
N TRP A 45 -6.20 -7.19 20.56
CA TRP A 45 -4.85 -7.32 21.09
C TRP A 45 -4.58 -6.57 22.40
N SER A 46 -5.52 -5.73 22.88
CA SER A 46 -5.40 -5.09 24.19
C SER A 46 -5.33 -6.13 25.31
N TRP A 47 -4.57 -5.82 26.33
CA TRP A 47 -4.38 -6.72 27.46
C TRP A 47 -5.64 -6.76 28.33
N PRO A 48 -6.12 -7.95 28.72
CA PRO A 48 -7.35 -8.09 29.53
C PRO A 48 -7.28 -7.38 30.89
N VAL A 49 -6.07 -7.10 31.38
CA VAL A 49 -5.86 -6.43 32.68
C VAL A 49 -5.94 -4.90 32.61
N ASN A 50 -5.94 -4.34 31.42
CA ASN A 50 -6.01 -2.89 31.21
C ASN A 50 -7.34 -2.54 30.55
N GLU A 51 -8.04 -1.59 31.18
CA GLU A 51 -9.17 -0.96 30.47
C GLU A 51 -8.65 -0.01 29.39
N TYR A 52 -9.42 0.16 28.35
CA TYR A 52 -9.05 1.06 27.26
C TYR A 52 -10.26 1.79 26.68
N MET A 53 -10.00 2.95 26.09
CA MET A 53 -10.95 3.63 25.22
C MET A 53 -10.27 4.01 23.91
N ALA A 54 -10.94 3.75 22.79
CA ALA A 54 -10.43 4.04 21.46
C ALA A 54 -11.38 4.96 20.70
N PHE A 55 -10.82 6.00 20.07
CA PHE A 55 -11.57 6.94 19.25
C PHE A 55 -10.91 7.12 17.88
N GLY A 56 -11.71 6.91 16.82
CA GLY A 56 -11.31 7.14 15.43
C GLY A 56 -11.71 8.53 14.97
N TRP A 57 -10.74 9.42 14.77
CA TRP A 57 -11.02 10.77 14.31
C TRP A 57 -11.38 10.78 12.82
N GLU A 58 -12.58 11.23 12.50
CA GLU A 58 -13.02 11.54 11.15
C GLU A 58 -13.28 13.06 11.04
N THR A 59 -13.27 13.60 9.81
CA THR A 59 -13.63 15.01 9.60
C THR A 59 -15.10 15.20 10.00
N PRO A 60 -15.40 15.99 11.03
CA PRO A 60 -16.78 16.17 11.48
C PRO A 60 -17.62 16.70 10.34
N LYS A 61 -18.71 16.03 10.00
CA LYS A 61 -19.78 16.65 9.22
C LYS A 61 -20.40 17.72 10.09
N ARG A 62 -20.72 18.88 9.53
CA ARG A 62 -21.41 19.95 10.29
C ARG A 62 -22.63 19.36 11.00
N ALA A 63 -22.70 19.55 12.35
CA ALA A 63 -23.77 19.09 13.24
C ALA A 63 -23.88 17.56 13.46
N ASP A 64 -22.77 16.82 13.44
CA ASP A 64 -22.74 15.42 13.92
C ASP A 64 -22.56 15.42 15.45
N TRP A 65 -23.67 15.56 16.17
CA TRP A 65 -23.70 15.61 17.64
C TRP A 65 -23.19 14.31 18.27
N ASP A 66 -23.41 13.16 17.63
CA ASP A 66 -22.97 11.85 18.14
C ASP A 66 -21.44 11.77 18.11
N CYS A 67 -20.81 12.27 17.07
CA CYS A 67 -19.35 12.33 16.98
C CYS A 67 -18.75 13.29 18.01
N ILE A 68 -19.41 14.41 18.30
CA ILE A 68 -18.96 15.40 19.31
C ILE A 68 -19.06 14.78 20.70
N ALA A 69 -20.21 14.18 21.05
CA ALA A 69 -20.43 13.52 22.33
C ALA A 69 -19.44 12.37 22.56
N ALA A 70 -19.17 11.56 21.52
CA ALA A 70 -18.17 10.49 21.58
C ALA A 70 -16.75 11.02 21.83
N LEU A 71 -16.38 12.14 21.20
CA LEU A 71 -15.08 12.77 21.44
C LEU A 71 -14.98 13.35 22.87
N GLU A 72 -16.04 13.97 23.39
CA GLU A 72 -16.09 14.48 24.77
C GLU A 72 -15.98 13.32 25.78
N ALA A 73 -16.71 12.23 25.59
CA ALA A 73 -16.60 11.04 26.41
C ALA A 73 -15.17 10.44 26.38
N PHE A 74 -14.56 10.37 25.20
CA PHE A 74 -13.18 9.91 25.04
C PHE A 74 -12.16 10.83 25.74
N GLU A 75 -12.34 12.14 25.67
CA GLU A 75 -11.46 13.11 26.34
C GLU A 75 -11.61 13.05 27.88
N ALA A 76 -12.80 12.74 28.37
CA ALA A 76 -13.11 12.62 29.81
C ALA A 76 -12.70 11.25 30.41
N TYR A 77 -12.40 10.24 29.59
CA TYR A 77 -12.03 8.93 30.06
C TYR A 77 -10.61 8.92 30.67
N HIS A 78 -10.44 8.39 31.89
CA HIS A 78 -9.17 8.32 32.61
C HIS A 78 -8.89 6.97 33.28
N ASP A 79 -9.82 6.00 33.18
CA ASP A 79 -9.71 4.74 33.90
C ASP A 79 -8.76 3.74 33.23
N GLY A 80 -8.31 4.01 32.00
CA GLY A 80 -7.43 3.13 31.25
C GLY A 80 -6.65 3.83 30.16
N ILE A 81 -5.99 3.04 29.31
CA ILE A 81 -5.22 3.56 28.19
C ILE A 81 -6.14 4.12 27.08
N ARG A 82 -5.81 5.26 26.54
CA ARG A 82 -6.58 5.91 25.48
C ARG A 82 -5.87 5.84 24.13
N TYR A 83 -6.59 5.43 23.10
CA TYR A 83 -6.10 5.35 21.72
C TYR A 83 -6.86 6.36 20.83
N LEU A 84 -6.18 7.43 20.40
CA LEU A 84 -6.66 8.34 19.39
C LEU A 84 -6.13 7.91 18.03
N THR A 85 -6.98 7.36 17.16
CA THR A 85 -6.57 6.98 15.81
C THR A 85 -6.97 8.05 14.80
N VAL A 86 -6.08 8.39 13.89
CA VAL A 86 -6.23 9.53 12.99
C VAL A 86 -5.81 9.13 11.58
N ASN A 87 -6.66 9.47 10.62
CA ASN A 87 -6.28 9.42 9.21
C ASN A 87 -5.09 10.37 8.93
N MET A 88 -4.04 9.87 8.32
CA MET A 88 -2.82 10.65 8.07
C MET A 88 -3.03 11.86 7.15
N GLU A 89 -4.02 11.84 6.26
CA GLU A 89 -4.42 12.98 5.44
C GLU A 89 -5.06 14.09 6.28
N ALA A 90 -5.76 13.71 7.35
CA ALA A 90 -6.41 14.63 8.28
C ALA A 90 -5.44 15.52 9.06
N LEU A 91 -4.16 15.15 9.15
CA LEU A 91 -3.11 16.01 9.71
C LEU A 91 -3.02 17.40 9.05
N GLN A 92 -3.61 17.57 7.86
CA GLN A 92 -3.64 18.85 7.18
C GLN A 92 -4.79 19.77 7.65
N HIS A 93 -5.77 19.22 8.38
CA HIS A 93 -6.92 19.94 8.93
C HIS A 93 -6.62 20.49 10.33
N MET A 94 -6.98 21.75 10.54
CA MET A 94 -6.69 22.43 11.82
C MET A 94 -7.41 21.80 13.01
N ASP A 95 -8.63 21.28 12.80
CA ASP A 95 -9.42 20.70 13.89
C ASP A 95 -8.83 19.35 14.34
N CYS A 96 -8.32 18.56 13.41
CA CYS A 96 -7.54 17.36 13.74
C CYS A 96 -6.32 17.70 14.61
N ILE A 97 -5.56 18.71 14.21
CA ILE A 97 -4.39 19.15 14.97
C ILE A 97 -4.79 19.68 16.37
N LYS A 98 -5.89 20.40 16.47
CA LYS A 98 -6.42 20.86 17.77
C LYS A 98 -6.80 19.70 18.66
N THR A 99 -7.51 18.68 18.10
CA THR A 99 -7.88 17.47 18.84
C THR A 99 -6.65 16.72 19.34
N ILE A 100 -5.63 16.50 18.51
CA ILE A 100 -4.39 15.84 18.93
C ILE A 100 -3.68 16.67 20.05
N ARG A 101 -3.69 17.99 19.97
CA ARG A 101 -3.09 18.85 21.01
C ARG A 101 -3.85 18.76 22.32
N ARG A 102 -5.19 18.80 22.31
CA ARG A 102 -6.03 18.64 23.50
C ARG A 102 -5.81 17.26 24.12
N PHE A 103 -5.85 16.21 23.30
CA PHE A 103 -5.59 14.84 23.74
C PHE A 103 -4.19 14.71 24.39
N ARG A 104 -3.15 15.26 23.76
CA ARG A 104 -1.81 15.28 24.37
C ARG A 104 -1.77 16.02 25.70
N ALA A 105 -2.47 17.14 25.80
CA ALA A 105 -2.55 17.92 27.06
C ALA A 105 -3.28 17.12 28.14
N SER A 106 -4.39 16.44 27.83
CA SER A 106 -5.11 15.58 28.78
C SER A 106 -4.31 14.33 29.21
N CYS A 107 -3.30 13.95 28.47
CA CYS A 107 -2.33 12.92 28.83
C CYS A 107 -1.05 13.49 29.47
N HIS A 108 -1.06 14.69 29.97
CA HIS A 108 0.11 15.38 30.60
C HIS A 108 1.38 15.32 29.74
N GLY A 109 1.22 15.26 28.41
CA GLY A 109 2.33 15.09 27.45
C GLY A 109 2.87 13.67 27.34
N LYS A 110 2.37 12.72 28.13
CA LYS A 110 2.80 11.31 28.14
C LYS A 110 2.08 10.50 27.05
N ILE A 111 2.43 10.73 25.80
CA ILE A 111 1.87 10.03 24.67
C ILE A 111 2.91 9.18 23.93
N MET A 112 2.44 8.07 23.36
CA MET A 112 3.15 7.32 22.34
C MET A 112 2.58 7.67 20.96
N LEU A 113 3.46 7.94 20.00
CA LEU A 113 3.08 8.11 18.60
C LEU A 113 3.33 6.80 17.85
N VAL A 114 2.31 6.32 17.19
CA VAL A 114 2.35 5.18 16.27
C VAL A 114 2.09 5.66 14.85
N ILE A 115 2.93 5.23 13.90
CA ILE A 115 2.71 5.48 12.47
C ILE A 115 2.56 4.14 11.78
N SER A 116 1.34 3.82 11.41
CA SER A 116 1.02 2.61 10.65
C SER A 116 1.16 2.88 9.15
N GLU A 117 1.71 1.91 8.41
CA GLU A 117 2.00 2.02 6.97
C GLU A 117 2.86 3.24 6.61
N ALA A 118 4.00 3.37 7.29
CA ALA A 118 4.88 4.53 7.22
C ALA A 118 5.44 4.84 5.81
N HIS A 119 5.37 3.90 4.87
CA HIS A 119 5.78 4.14 3.48
C HIS A 119 5.02 5.32 2.83
N HIS A 120 3.85 5.70 3.35
CA HIS A 120 3.11 6.89 2.94
C HIS A 120 3.80 8.21 3.32
N PHE A 121 4.74 8.20 4.27
CA PHE A 121 5.51 9.36 4.71
C PHE A 121 6.86 9.51 4.00
N GLY A 122 7.14 8.73 2.97
CA GLY A 122 8.42 8.70 2.25
C GLY A 122 8.84 9.98 1.52
N ARG A 123 8.02 11.03 1.49
CA ARG A 123 8.35 12.36 0.95
C ARG A 123 8.72 13.34 2.07
N ALA A 124 10.02 13.61 2.24
CA ALA A 124 10.54 14.49 3.30
C ALA A 124 9.93 15.91 3.28
N GLY A 125 9.66 16.48 2.11
CA GLY A 125 9.07 17.82 1.92
C GLY A 125 7.54 17.87 2.06
N ALA A 126 6.84 16.74 2.16
CA ALA A 126 5.39 16.74 2.24
C ALA A 126 4.89 17.34 3.57
N LYS A 127 3.78 18.10 3.52
CA LYS A 127 3.19 18.73 4.72
C LYS A 127 2.89 17.71 5.81
N ARG A 128 2.27 16.56 5.45
CA ARG A 128 1.96 15.47 6.39
C ARG A 128 3.21 14.90 7.06
N THR A 129 4.31 14.69 6.32
CA THR A 129 5.58 14.17 6.87
C THR A 129 6.20 15.14 7.87
N ARG A 130 6.17 16.45 7.56
CA ARG A 130 6.66 17.48 8.48
C ARG A 130 5.84 17.56 9.76
N LEU A 131 4.51 17.37 9.66
CA LEU A 131 3.62 17.35 10.82
C LEU A 131 3.83 16.11 11.68
N ALA A 132 3.94 14.92 11.07
CA ALA A 132 4.27 13.68 11.78
C ALA A 132 5.61 13.79 12.52
N ARG A 133 6.64 14.36 11.89
CA ARG A 133 7.94 14.63 12.54
C ARG A 133 7.82 15.62 13.72
N ARG A 134 6.95 16.63 13.62
CA ARG A 134 6.69 17.55 14.77
C ARG A 134 5.99 16.84 15.92
N LEU A 135 5.04 15.95 15.63
CA LEU A 135 4.37 15.13 16.64
C LEU A 135 5.37 14.16 17.30
N GLY A 136 6.24 13.53 16.51
CA GLY A 136 7.28 12.66 17.02
C GLY A 136 8.17 13.36 18.06
N ARG A 137 8.59 14.61 17.80
CA ARG A 137 9.46 15.37 18.73
C ARG A 137 8.80 15.67 20.08
N VAL A 138 7.49 15.62 20.20
CA VAL A 138 6.75 15.89 21.44
C VAL A 138 6.11 14.63 22.05
N ALA A 139 6.21 13.49 21.37
CA ALA A 139 5.82 12.20 21.90
C ALA A 139 6.95 11.62 22.80
N LYS A 140 6.58 10.91 23.84
CA LYS A 140 7.54 10.26 24.75
C LYS A 140 8.14 9.01 24.09
N PHE A 141 7.34 8.30 23.31
CA PHE A 141 7.76 7.15 22.53
C PHE A 141 7.23 7.26 21.10
N ILE A 142 8.00 6.75 20.15
CA ILE A 142 7.60 6.66 18.76
C ILE A 142 7.76 5.22 18.30
N THR A 143 6.79 4.72 17.54
CA THR A 143 6.89 3.46 16.83
C THR A 143 6.37 3.66 15.41
N VAL A 144 7.13 3.16 14.46
CA VAL A 144 6.81 3.24 13.04
C VAL A 144 6.71 1.82 12.53
N GLU A 145 5.58 1.46 11.95
CA GLU A 145 5.38 0.15 11.34
C GLU A 145 5.09 0.26 9.84
N THR A 146 5.62 -0.68 9.09
CA THR A 146 5.32 -0.83 7.67
C THR A 146 5.72 -2.21 7.19
N GLY A 147 4.95 -2.81 6.28
CA GLY A 147 5.34 -4.03 5.56
C GLY A 147 6.32 -3.75 4.42
N THR A 148 6.46 -2.48 3.99
CA THR A 148 7.08 -2.11 2.71
C THR A 148 7.88 -0.80 2.78
N ALA A 149 8.76 -0.66 3.78
CA ALA A 149 9.41 0.61 4.13
C ALA A 149 10.08 1.33 2.94
N ILE A 150 10.70 0.61 2.02
CA ILE A 150 11.57 1.17 0.96
C ILE A 150 11.34 0.58 -0.44
N LEU A 151 10.27 -0.20 -0.65
CA LEU A 151 10.00 -0.92 -1.91
C LEU A 151 10.15 -0.10 -3.20
N ASN A 152 9.87 1.21 -3.16
CA ASN A 152 9.96 2.04 -4.36
C ASN A 152 11.23 2.89 -4.47
N SER A 153 11.94 3.11 -3.37
CA SER A 153 13.20 3.86 -3.38
C SER A 153 13.85 3.88 -1.99
N PRO A 154 15.15 3.53 -1.87
CA PRO A 154 15.94 3.68 -0.65
C PRO A 154 15.92 5.11 -0.08
N LEU A 155 15.76 6.13 -0.93
CA LEU A 155 15.70 7.52 -0.48
C LEU A 155 14.50 7.85 0.40
N LYS A 156 13.47 7.01 0.41
CA LYS A 156 12.32 7.15 1.33
C LYS A 156 12.70 6.92 2.80
N ALA A 157 13.74 6.14 3.04
CA ALA A 157 14.27 5.93 4.39
C ALA A 157 14.54 7.25 5.11
N TYR A 158 15.06 8.27 4.42
CA TYR A 158 15.30 9.58 5.03
C TYR A 158 14.07 10.14 5.75
N ALA A 159 12.93 10.16 5.09
CA ALA A 159 11.73 10.76 5.66
C ALA A 159 11.19 9.95 6.85
N ILE A 160 11.20 8.62 6.73
CA ILE A 160 10.66 7.69 7.72
C ILE A 160 11.51 7.70 8.99
N TYR A 161 12.82 7.51 8.86
CA TYR A 161 13.73 7.45 10.01
C TYR A 161 13.87 8.80 10.71
N LYS A 162 13.73 9.92 9.97
CA LYS A 162 13.69 11.26 10.56
C LYS A 162 12.42 11.57 11.36
N ILE A 163 11.41 10.73 11.29
CA ILE A 163 10.26 10.81 12.21
C ILE A 163 10.63 10.17 13.55
N LEU A 164 11.38 9.06 13.52
CA LEU A 164 11.86 8.38 14.74
C LEU A 164 12.82 9.27 15.52
N ASP A 165 13.90 9.67 14.86
CA ASP A 165 14.92 10.55 15.45
C ASP A 165 15.64 11.35 14.36
N ASP A 166 16.06 12.57 14.69
CA ASP A 166 16.79 13.43 13.75
C ASP A 166 18.21 12.91 13.44
N LEU A 167 18.75 12.07 14.30
CA LEU A 167 20.05 11.44 14.17
C LEU A 167 20.00 9.98 13.71
N ALA A 168 18.80 9.41 13.47
CA ALA A 168 18.63 8.00 13.16
C ALA A 168 19.46 7.51 11.96
N LEU A 169 19.73 8.37 10.98
CA LEU A 169 20.56 8.05 9.81
C LEU A 169 21.98 8.63 9.88
N GLY A 170 22.38 9.12 11.03
CA GLY A 170 23.68 9.73 11.29
C GLY A 170 23.63 11.26 11.37
N PRO A 171 24.57 11.85 12.14
CA PRO A 171 24.64 13.30 12.39
C PRO A 171 24.89 14.10 11.10
N GLU A 172 25.56 13.52 10.13
CA GLU A 172 25.87 14.13 8.82
C GLU A 172 24.60 14.40 7.99
N PHE A 173 23.51 13.71 8.29
CA PHE A 173 22.20 13.88 7.65
C PHE A 173 21.14 14.53 8.56
N ALA A 174 21.58 15.11 9.71
CA ALA A 174 20.68 15.80 10.63
C ALA A 174 20.04 17.06 10.00
N GLY A 175 18.93 17.53 10.56
CA GLY A 175 18.25 18.74 10.11
C GLY A 175 17.55 18.60 8.77
N LYS A 176 17.81 19.52 7.84
CA LYS A 176 17.22 19.59 6.48
C LYS A 176 18.18 19.07 5.42
N ALA A 177 18.87 17.98 5.67
CA ALA A 177 19.95 17.46 4.81
C ALA A 177 19.48 16.44 3.76
N TYR A 178 18.21 16.48 3.29
CA TYR A 178 17.71 15.53 2.29
C TYR A 178 18.53 15.52 1.01
N GLU A 179 18.93 16.68 0.50
CA GLU A 179 19.73 16.74 -0.74
C GLU A 179 21.11 16.10 -0.57
N LYS A 180 21.73 16.28 0.61
CA LYS A 180 23.01 15.63 0.96
C LYS A 180 22.83 14.11 1.04
N PHE A 181 21.79 13.63 1.71
CA PHE A 181 21.43 12.23 1.80
C PHE A 181 21.17 11.63 0.41
N ALA A 182 20.36 12.29 -0.40
CA ALA A 182 20.02 11.82 -1.74
C ALA A 182 21.22 11.77 -2.69
N ARG A 183 22.18 12.71 -2.58
CA ARG A 183 23.42 12.66 -3.35
C ARG A 183 24.37 11.58 -2.87
N TYR A 184 24.32 11.23 -1.60
CA TYR A 184 25.21 10.23 -1.01
C TYR A 184 24.77 8.80 -1.34
N PHE A 185 23.46 8.55 -1.35
CA PHE A 185 22.89 7.21 -1.54
C PHE A 185 22.33 6.94 -2.94
N ALA A 186 22.32 7.92 -3.84
CA ALA A 186 21.85 7.72 -5.22
C ALA A 186 22.79 8.32 -6.26
N GLU A 187 22.84 7.65 -7.41
CA GLU A 187 23.43 8.14 -8.63
C GLU A 187 22.36 8.83 -9.48
N TRP A 188 22.74 9.95 -10.07
CA TRP A 188 21.81 10.81 -10.78
C TRP A 188 22.26 11.01 -12.22
N GLU A 189 21.32 10.94 -13.15
CA GLU A 189 21.53 11.31 -14.56
C GLU A 189 20.55 12.40 -14.98
N ILE A 190 20.90 13.11 -16.05
CA ILE A 190 19.98 14.08 -16.67
C ILE A 190 18.89 13.28 -17.36
N ASP A 191 17.63 13.61 -17.09
CA ASP A 191 16.50 12.98 -17.75
C ASP A 191 16.44 13.43 -19.23
N PRO A 192 16.72 12.54 -20.20
CA PRO A 192 16.71 12.89 -21.62
C PRO A 192 15.31 13.25 -22.14
N ASP A 193 14.26 12.77 -21.44
CA ASP A 193 12.86 13.03 -21.80
C ASP A 193 12.33 14.34 -21.19
N ALA A 194 13.15 15.05 -20.41
CA ALA A 194 12.82 16.39 -19.93
C ALA A 194 12.84 17.38 -21.07
N GLY A 195 11.68 17.67 -21.65
CA GLY A 195 11.54 18.59 -22.78
C GLY A 195 12.21 19.95 -22.55
N PRO A 196 12.53 20.69 -23.61
CA PRO A 196 13.44 21.87 -23.61
C PRO A 196 13.00 23.00 -22.64
N TYR A 197 11.74 23.11 -22.31
CA TYR A 197 11.24 24.07 -21.33
C TYR A 197 11.57 23.69 -19.87
N ARG A 198 11.72 22.42 -19.55
CA ARG A 198 12.09 21.93 -18.21
C ARG A 198 13.61 21.85 -18.01
N ALA A 199 14.35 21.65 -19.07
CA ALA A 199 15.81 21.64 -19.04
C ALA A 199 16.43 23.00 -18.61
N LYS A 200 15.75 24.13 -18.83
CA LYS A 200 16.19 25.46 -18.41
C LYS A 200 15.98 25.80 -16.93
N ARG A 201 15.12 25.03 -16.21
CA ARG A 201 14.84 25.24 -14.78
C ARG A 201 15.38 24.09 -13.92
N ARG A 202 16.69 24.01 -13.64
CA ARG A 202 17.40 22.93 -12.92
C ARG A 202 17.24 21.60 -13.67
N ALA A 203 18.32 21.10 -14.25
CA ALA A 203 18.36 19.83 -14.97
C ALA A 203 17.50 18.78 -14.26
N TYR A 204 16.46 18.29 -14.94
CA TYR A 204 15.57 17.26 -14.41
C TYR A 204 16.42 16.00 -14.25
N LYS A 205 16.80 15.70 -13.01
CA LYS A 205 17.63 14.56 -12.68
C LYS A 205 16.72 13.41 -12.28
N LYS A 206 16.89 12.27 -12.92
CA LYS A 206 16.31 11.00 -12.47
C LYS A 206 17.38 10.17 -11.77
N VAL A 207 16.95 9.30 -10.88
CA VAL A 207 17.85 8.34 -10.22
C VAL A 207 18.21 7.28 -11.26
N LYS A 208 19.51 7.14 -11.53
CA LYS A 208 20.10 6.11 -12.38
C LYS A 208 20.30 4.82 -11.60
N GLY A 209 20.72 4.94 -10.35
CA GLY A 209 21.02 3.80 -9.47
C GLY A 209 21.18 4.26 -8.03
N TYR A 210 21.50 3.31 -7.17
CA TYR A 210 21.77 3.55 -5.76
C TYR A 210 23.17 3.08 -5.40
N ARG A 211 23.77 3.71 -4.40
CA ARG A 211 25.10 3.40 -3.89
C ARG A 211 25.12 3.47 -2.36
N ASN A 212 26.19 2.96 -1.74
CA ASN A 212 26.38 2.93 -0.29
C ASN A 212 25.20 2.26 0.45
N LEU A 213 24.53 1.27 -0.19
CA LEU A 213 23.35 0.63 0.36
C LEU A 213 23.64 -0.16 1.64
N ASP A 214 24.85 -0.73 1.75
CA ASP A 214 25.26 -1.45 2.96
C ASP A 214 25.33 -0.51 4.16
N GLU A 215 25.93 0.68 3.99
CA GLU A 215 25.96 1.69 5.05
C GLU A 215 24.54 2.16 5.44
N LEU A 216 23.66 2.33 4.43
CA LEU A 216 22.27 2.69 4.72
C LEU A 216 21.56 1.58 5.52
N ARG A 217 21.82 0.33 5.17
CA ARG A 217 21.30 -0.85 5.88
C ARG A 217 21.75 -0.87 7.33
N ASP A 218 23.05 -0.64 7.57
CA ASP A 218 23.63 -0.61 8.91
C ASP A 218 23.02 0.48 9.79
N LYS A 219 22.84 1.68 9.22
CA LYS A 219 22.18 2.79 9.91
C LYS A 219 20.72 2.47 10.25
N MET A 220 20.00 1.83 9.32
CA MET A 220 18.61 1.44 9.52
C MET A 220 18.46 0.31 10.55
N ALA A 221 19.38 -0.64 10.58
CA ALA A 221 19.35 -1.80 11.48
C ALA A 221 19.32 -1.40 12.96
N GLN A 222 20.02 -0.33 13.33
CA GLN A 222 20.07 0.17 14.71
C GLN A 222 18.70 0.64 15.25
N TRP A 223 17.74 0.92 14.36
CA TRP A 223 16.42 1.48 14.69
C TRP A 223 15.26 0.56 14.28
N SER A 224 15.56 -0.62 13.77
CA SER A 224 14.57 -1.50 13.16
C SER A 224 14.58 -2.90 13.75
N SER A 225 13.39 -3.44 13.94
CA SER A 225 13.18 -4.88 14.09
C SER A 225 12.45 -5.37 12.84
N VAL A 226 12.96 -6.42 12.22
CA VAL A 226 12.43 -6.98 10.98
C VAL A 226 12.04 -8.43 11.23
N VAL A 227 10.81 -8.76 10.88
CA VAL A 227 10.31 -10.14 10.87
C VAL A 227 9.86 -10.45 9.45
N THR A 228 10.47 -11.44 8.84
CA THR A 228 10.08 -11.92 7.51
C THR A 228 8.94 -12.92 7.61
N ARG A 229 8.23 -13.15 6.50
CA ARG A 229 7.13 -14.11 6.46
C ARG A 229 7.58 -15.53 6.83
N ASP A 230 8.75 -15.93 6.33
CA ASP A 230 9.31 -17.27 6.50
C ASP A 230 9.70 -17.57 7.97
N GLU A 231 9.80 -16.53 8.80
CA GLU A 231 10.10 -16.65 10.25
C GLU A 231 8.85 -16.79 11.10
N VAL A 232 7.68 -16.54 10.53
CA VAL A 232 6.42 -16.67 11.27
C VAL A 232 5.95 -18.10 11.14
N GLU A 233 6.06 -18.84 12.23
CA GLU A 233 5.56 -20.21 12.30
C GLU A 233 4.09 -20.30 11.87
N GLY A 234 3.75 -21.28 11.03
CA GLY A 234 2.40 -21.51 10.53
C GLY A 234 1.95 -20.57 9.41
N MET A 235 2.83 -19.73 8.85
CA MET A 235 2.50 -18.97 7.65
C MET A 235 2.58 -19.87 6.41
N PRO A 236 1.47 -20.07 5.68
CA PRO A 236 1.47 -20.91 4.48
C PRO A 236 2.31 -20.27 3.36
N PRO A 237 2.91 -21.07 2.47
CA PRO A 237 3.68 -20.56 1.35
C PRO A 237 2.82 -19.73 0.40
N LEU A 238 3.42 -18.74 -0.27
CA LEU A 238 2.87 -18.07 -1.44
C LEU A 238 3.40 -18.78 -2.68
N LEU A 239 2.52 -19.44 -3.40
CA LEU A 239 2.86 -20.08 -4.68
C LEU A 239 2.68 -19.03 -5.78
N ARG A 240 3.69 -18.83 -6.64
CA ARG A 240 3.61 -17.86 -7.74
C ARG A 240 3.66 -18.58 -9.07
N THR A 241 2.73 -18.25 -9.96
CA THR A 241 2.65 -18.77 -11.31
C THR A 241 2.25 -17.69 -12.30
N GLU A 242 2.48 -17.95 -13.58
CA GLU A 242 2.07 -17.07 -14.67
C GLU A 242 1.13 -17.83 -15.60
N ARG A 243 0.04 -17.19 -15.98
CA ARG A 243 -0.83 -17.64 -17.07
C ARG A 243 -0.50 -16.82 -18.30
N ILE A 244 0.07 -17.45 -19.28
CA ILE A 244 0.40 -16.80 -20.56
C ILE A 244 -0.87 -16.60 -21.38
N VAL A 245 -1.06 -15.36 -21.83
CA VAL A 245 -2.17 -14.94 -22.68
C VAL A 245 -1.62 -14.44 -24.01
N VAL A 246 -2.16 -14.93 -25.10
CA VAL A 246 -1.78 -14.47 -26.45
C VAL A 246 -2.81 -13.46 -26.95
N MET A 247 -2.33 -12.31 -27.43
CA MET A 247 -3.21 -11.28 -28.02
C MET A 247 -4.00 -11.82 -29.20
N SER A 248 -5.23 -11.35 -29.36
CA SER A 248 -5.97 -11.52 -30.62
C SER A 248 -5.28 -10.73 -31.75
N GLU A 249 -5.60 -11.02 -32.98
CA GLU A 249 -5.01 -10.34 -34.14
C GLU A 249 -5.36 -8.84 -34.15
N VAL A 250 -6.56 -8.48 -33.69
CA VAL A 250 -7.01 -7.08 -33.57
C VAL A 250 -6.18 -6.36 -32.52
N GLN A 251 -6.00 -6.95 -31.36
CA GLN A 251 -5.13 -6.38 -30.29
C GLN A 251 -3.71 -6.24 -30.77
N ARG A 252 -3.16 -7.27 -31.44
CA ARG A 252 -1.78 -7.27 -31.93
C ARG A 252 -1.53 -6.13 -32.90
N ARG A 253 -2.47 -5.87 -33.85
CA ARG A 253 -2.39 -4.76 -34.77
C ARG A 253 -2.38 -3.42 -34.03
N ALA A 254 -3.36 -3.18 -33.17
CA ALA A 254 -3.48 -1.96 -32.40
C ALA A 254 -2.24 -1.72 -31.51
N TYR A 255 -1.71 -2.80 -30.92
CA TYR A 255 -0.51 -2.73 -30.08
C TYR A 255 0.73 -2.30 -30.89
N LEU A 256 0.95 -2.89 -32.06
CA LEU A 256 2.09 -2.57 -32.94
C LEU A 256 1.98 -1.15 -33.51
N GLU A 257 0.79 -0.68 -33.85
CA GLU A 257 0.56 0.69 -34.27
C GLU A 257 0.90 1.69 -33.16
N MET A 258 0.44 1.46 -31.94
CA MET A 258 0.77 2.28 -30.77
C MET A 258 2.29 2.26 -30.47
N VAL A 259 2.95 1.12 -30.68
CA VAL A 259 4.41 1.01 -30.49
C VAL A 259 5.16 1.79 -31.57
N SER A 260 4.79 1.69 -32.85
CA SER A 260 5.53 2.23 -33.97
C SER A 260 5.20 3.70 -34.28
N ARG A 261 3.92 4.04 -34.25
CA ARG A 261 3.42 5.37 -34.67
C ARG A 261 2.99 6.27 -33.52
N HIS A 262 2.92 5.76 -32.28
CA HIS A 262 2.37 6.43 -31.10
C HIS A 262 0.88 6.79 -31.22
N LEU A 263 0.19 6.16 -32.13
CA LEU A 263 -1.24 6.32 -32.38
C LEU A 263 -1.83 4.97 -32.80
N VAL A 264 -3.15 4.84 -32.66
CA VAL A 264 -3.95 3.69 -33.12
C VAL A 264 -5.18 4.23 -33.84
N GLU A 265 -5.50 3.65 -34.98
CA GLU A 265 -6.76 3.88 -35.69
C GLU A 265 -7.73 2.74 -35.35
N ILE A 266 -8.93 3.08 -34.86
CA ILE A 266 -9.97 2.14 -34.47
C ILE A 266 -11.29 2.63 -35.04
N GLY A 267 -11.71 2.07 -36.19
CA GLY A 267 -12.84 2.61 -36.98
C GLY A 267 -12.55 4.05 -37.37
N ASP A 268 -13.42 4.97 -37.02
CA ASP A 268 -13.26 6.40 -37.28
C ASP A 268 -12.48 7.15 -36.21
N ASP A 269 -12.08 6.47 -35.11
CA ASP A 269 -11.38 7.06 -34.00
C ASP A 269 -9.86 6.96 -34.18
N MET A 270 -9.15 8.05 -33.86
CA MET A 270 -7.70 8.10 -33.86
C MET A 270 -7.16 8.46 -32.46
N VAL A 271 -6.54 7.52 -31.80
CA VAL A 271 -6.04 7.67 -30.42
C VAL A 271 -4.53 7.80 -30.40
N SER A 272 -4.02 8.89 -29.86
CA SER A 272 -2.58 9.16 -29.75
C SER A 272 -2.07 9.16 -28.31
N ALA A 273 -0.78 8.88 -28.11
CA ALA A 273 -0.10 8.98 -26.83
C ALA A 273 0.86 10.19 -26.84
N LYS A 274 0.59 11.16 -25.96
CA LYS A 274 1.36 12.44 -25.90
C LYS A 274 2.74 12.32 -25.28
N ASP A 275 2.97 11.31 -24.44
CA ASP A 275 4.23 11.06 -23.75
C ASP A 275 4.44 9.56 -23.48
N GLY A 276 5.65 9.18 -23.04
CA GLY A 276 6.00 7.79 -22.77
C GLY A 276 5.16 7.13 -21.68
N GLY A 277 4.69 7.89 -20.69
CA GLY A 277 3.83 7.37 -19.62
C GLY A 277 2.43 7.05 -20.12
N ALA A 278 1.83 7.96 -20.87
CA ALA A 278 0.54 7.76 -21.53
C ALA A 278 0.59 6.56 -22.48
N ARG A 279 1.70 6.42 -23.24
CA ARG A 279 1.91 5.29 -24.15
C ARG A 279 1.91 3.94 -23.43
N VAL A 280 2.68 3.82 -22.33
CA VAL A 280 2.69 2.59 -21.51
C VAL A 280 1.29 2.26 -20.99
N GLN A 281 0.53 3.28 -20.58
CA GLN A 281 -0.85 3.09 -20.13
C GLN A 281 -1.77 2.59 -21.25
N LYS A 282 -1.72 3.22 -22.43
CA LYS A 282 -2.53 2.83 -23.59
C LYS A 282 -2.16 1.43 -24.08
N LEU A 283 -0.88 1.09 -24.15
CA LEU A 283 -0.42 -0.27 -24.49
C LEU A 283 -1.01 -1.32 -23.55
N GLN A 284 -1.09 -1.05 -22.25
CA GLN A 284 -1.71 -1.99 -21.32
C GLN A 284 -3.23 -2.08 -21.48
N GLN A 285 -3.91 -0.97 -21.75
CA GLN A 285 -5.34 -0.97 -22.06
C GLN A 285 -5.64 -1.80 -23.29
N ILE A 286 -4.80 -1.73 -24.33
CA ILE A 286 -4.94 -2.56 -25.54
C ILE A 286 -4.86 -4.06 -25.21
N LEU A 287 -3.96 -4.48 -24.31
CA LEU A 287 -3.91 -5.87 -23.84
C LEU A 287 -5.21 -6.30 -23.14
N ASN A 288 -5.91 -5.36 -22.52
CA ASN A 288 -7.17 -5.59 -21.83
C ASN A 288 -8.40 -5.39 -22.75
N GLY A 289 -8.21 -5.21 -24.07
CA GLY A 289 -9.26 -5.18 -25.09
C GLY A 289 -9.93 -3.82 -25.30
N TYR A 290 -9.37 -2.73 -24.77
CA TYR A 290 -9.91 -1.38 -24.96
C TYR A 290 -8.80 -0.33 -24.98
N ILE A 291 -9.17 0.92 -25.27
CA ILE A 291 -8.32 2.08 -25.08
C ILE A 291 -9.17 3.25 -24.56
N LYS A 292 -8.60 4.03 -23.64
CA LYS A 292 -9.27 5.22 -23.13
C LYS A 292 -8.66 6.47 -23.76
N ASP A 293 -9.52 7.34 -24.36
CA ASP A 293 -9.11 8.65 -24.88
C ASP A 293 -9.97 9.77 -24.26
N GLY A 294 -9.34 10.61 -23.45
CA GLY A 294 -10.09 11.55 -22.61
C GLY A 294 -11.03 10.82 -21.64
N ASP A 295 -12.32 11.06 -21.79
CA ASP A 295 -13.39 10.36 -21.04
C ASP A 295 -14.00 9.20 -21.83
N ASP A 296 -13.72 9.10 -23.12
CA ASP A 296 -14.25 8.06 -23.99
C ASP A 296 -13.50 6.75 -23.86
N ILE A 297 -14.23 5.64 -23.98
CA ILE A 297 -13.68 4.29 -23.98
C ILE A 297 -14.03 3.64 -25.31
N ILE A 298 -12.98 3.29 -26.04
CA ILE A 298 -13.08 2.71 -27.37
C ILE A 298 -12.74 1.22 -27.26
N ASP A 299 -13.63 0.37 -27.71
CA ASP A 299 -13.43 -1.06 -27.74
C ASP A 299 -12.47 -1.47 -28.86
N ILE A 300 -11.48 -2.28 -28.52
CA ILE A 300 -10.56 -2.92 -29.48
C ILE A 300 -10.99 -4.36 -29.68
N ASP A 301 -11.13 -5.09 -28.59
CA ASP A 301 -11.59 -6.47 -28.57
C ASP A 301 -12.34 -6.73 -27.26
N PRO A 302 -13.68 -6.59 -27.24
CA PRO A 302 -14.49 -6.79 -26.03
C PRO A 302 -14.39 -8.19 -25.42
N ASP A 303 -14.06 -9.18 -26.24
CA ASP A 303 -13.85 -10.59 -25.86
C ASP A 303 -12.38 -10.99 -25.90
N ALA A 304 -11.47 -10.04 -25.63
CA ALA A 304 -10.03 -10.27 -25.60
C ALA A 304 -9.67 -11.56 -24.83
N PRO A 305 -8.67 -12.34 -25.29
CA PRO A 305 -8.31 -13.65 -24.73
C PRO A 305 -8.02 -13.64 -23.23
N ILE A 306 -7.65 -12.49 -22.67
CA ILE A 306 -7.38 -12.34 -21.24
C ILE A 306 -8.64 -12.61 -20.38
N TYR A 307 -9.85 -12.34 -20.90
CA TYR A 307 -11.09 -12.62 -20.18
C TYR A 307 -11.40 -14.10 -20.14
N GLU A 308 -11.10 -14.84 -21.23
CA GLU A 308 -11.25 -16.29 -21.24
C GLU A 308 -10.26 -16.93 -20.27
N ALA A 309 -8.99 -16.53 -20.34
CA ALA A 309 -7.98 -17.01 -19.41
C ALA A 309 -8.37 -16.76 -17.93
N LEU A 310 -8.98 -15.60 -17.62
CA LEU A 310 -9.50 -15.32 -16.28
C LEU A 310 -10.63 -16.29 -15.90
N VAL A 311 -11.60 -16.51 -16.80
CA VAL A 311 -12.73 -17.41 -16.54
C VAL A 311 -12.23 -18.83 -16.30
N GLU A 312 -11.30 -19.34 -17.12
CA GLU A 312 -10.66 -20.64 -16.91
C GLU A 312 -9.97 -20.76 -15.55
N GLU A 313 -9.25 -19.71 -15.12
CA GLU A 313 -8.60 -19.72 -13.80
C GLU A 313 -9.61 -19.77 -12.65
N VAL A 314 -10.68 -18.97 -12.67
CA VAL A 314 -11.64 -18.91 -11.54
C VAL A 314 -12.69 -20.02 -11.55
N THR A 315 -12.87 -20.75 -12.66
CA THR A 315 -13.84 -21.87 -12.75
C THR A 315 -13.18 -23.24 -12.81
N GLY A 316 -11.98 -23.33 -13.39
CA GLY A 316 -11.30 -24.58 -13.63
C GLY A 316 -10.13 -24.80 -12.66
N THR A 317 -9.17 -23.86 -12.62
CA THR A 317 -7.95 -24.01 -11.81
C THR A 317 -8.20 -23.72 -10.34
N PHE A 318 -8.97 -22.68 -10.03
CA PHE A 318 -9.29 -22.23 -8.67
C PHE A 318 -10.80 -21.99 -8.51
N PRO A 319 -11.60 -23.08 -8.47
CA PRO A 319 -13.07 -22.96 -8.38
C PRO A 319 -13.56 -22.48 -7.02
N GLU A 320 -12.67 -22.20 -6.08
CA GLU A 320 -12.95 -21.64 -4.77
C GLU A 320 -12.92 -20.10 -4.81
N ASN A 321 -12.97 -19.48 -3.63
CA ASN A 321 -12.91 -18.02 -3.50
C ASN A 321 -11.59 -17.48 -4.09
N SER A 322 -11.71 -16.51 -4.99
CA SER A 322 -10.57 -15.89 -5.65
C SER A 322 -10.63 -14.37 -5.57
N ILE A 323 -9.45 -13.73 -5.62
CA ILE A 323 -9.33 -12.27 -5.71
C ILE A 323 -8.76 -11.93 -7.07
N VAL A 324 -9.39 -10.98 -7.77
CA VAL A 324 -8.92 -10.46 -9.06
C VAL A 324 -8.52 -9.00 -8.92
N TRP A 325 -7.23 -8.73 -9.03
CA TRP A 325 -6.69 -7.39 -8.95
C TRP A 325 -6.57 -6.75 -10.33
N CYS A 326 -7.26 -5.63 -10.50
CA CYS A 326 -7.28 -4.82 -11.71
C CYS A 326 -6.59 -3.48 -11.46
N ARG A 327 -5.81 -3.01 -12.44
CA ARG A 327 -5.11 -1.73 -12.37
C ARG A 327 -6.02 -0.54 -12.65
N TYR A 328 -6.94 -0.68 -13.60
CA TYR A 328 -7.84 0.39 -14.03
C TYR A 328 -9.26 0.12 -13.62
N ARG A 329 -10.03 1.21 -13.44
CA ARG A 329 -11.46 1.08 -13.12
C ARG A 329 -12.23 0.37 -14.25
N GLU A 330 -11.86 0.66 -15.49
CA GLU A 330 -12.49 0.03 -16.66
C GLU A 330 -12.22 -1.48 -16.70
N ASP A 331 -11.03 -1.94 -16.28
CA ASP A 331 -10.76 -3.38 -16.13
C ASP A 331 -11.76 -4.02 -15.16
N ILE A 332 -12.03 -3.37 -14.02
CA ILE A 332 -13.01 -3.87 -13.04
C ILE A 332 -14.39 -4.00 -13.66
N VAL A 333 -14.85 -2.96 -14.36
CA VAL A 333 -16.18 -2.96 -15.01
C VAL A 333 -16.28 -4.11 -16.02
N ARG A 334 -15.27 -4.31 -16.86
CA ARG A 334 -15.24 -5.35 -17.90
C ARG A 334 -15.14 -6.74 -17.32
N VAL A 335 -14.28 -6.94 -16.34
CA VAL A 335 -14.17 -8.21 -15.60
C VAL A 335 -15.50 -8.57 -14.95
N CYS A 336 -16.14 -7.65 -14.24
CA CYS A 336 -17.45 -7.87 -13.62
C CYS A 336 -18.53 -8.19 -14.67
N LYS A 337 -18.53 -7.48 -15.81
CA LYS A 337 -19.44 -7.76 -16.93
C LYS A 337 -19.22 -9.17 -17.50
N ARG A 338 -17.96 -9.60 -17.65
CA ARG A 338 -17.62 -10.95 -18.11
C ARG A 338 -18.07 -12.01 -17.11
N LEU A 339 -17.73 -11.87 -15.82
CA LEU A 339 -18.16 -12.81 -14.77
C LEU A 339 -19.68 -12.94 -14.69
N LYS A 340 -20.39 -11.81 -14.81
CA LYS A 340 -21.86 -11.80 -14.87
C LYS A 340 -22.41 -12.58 -16.07
N ARG A 341 -21.81 -12.43 -17.25
CA ARG A 341 -22.18 -13.17 -18.47
C ARG A 341 -22.02 -14.69 -18.30
N GLU A 342 -20.97 -15.09 -17.60
CA GLU A 342 -20.68 -16.51 -17.29
C GLU A 342 -21.44 -17.04 -16.06
N GLY A 343 -22.27 -16.22 -15.40
CA GLY A 343 -23.02 -16.62 -14.20
C GLY A 343 -22.15 -16.83 -12.95
N ILE A 344 -20.93 -16.29 -12.93
CA ILE A 344 -19.98 -16.43 -11.84
C ILE A 344 -20.27 -15.35 -10.77
N PRO A 345 -20.53 -15.71 -9.50
CA PRO A 345 -20.74 -14.75 -8.42
C PRO A 345 -19.52 -13.88 -8.17
N TYR A 346 -19.73 -12.57 -8.03
CA TYR A 346 -18.64 -11.64 -7.76
C TYR A 346 -19.04 -10.51 -6.81
N LEU A 347 -18.02 -9.89 -6.20
CA LEU A 347 -18.11 -8.70 -5.37
C LEU A 347 -17.14 -7.64 -5.90
N GLU A 348 -17.52 -6.36 -5.84
CA GLU A 348 -16.68 -5.26 -6.34
C GLU A 348 -16.05 -4.45 -5.21
N MET A 349 -14.72 -4.17 -5.31
CA MET A 349 -13.98 -3.38 -4.32
C MET A 349 -13.11 -2.33 -5.01
N HIS A 350 -13.58 -1.10 -5.11
CA HIS A 350 -12.86 0.00 -5.74
C HIS A 350 -13.12 1.36 -5.05
N GLY A 351 -12.43 2.42 -5.49
CA GLY A 351 -12.51 3.74 -4.87
C GLY A 351 -13.89 4.38 -4.86
N GLY A 352 -14.78 4.00 -5.79
CA GLY A 352 -16.17 4.48 -5.84
C GLY A 352 -17.10 3.78 -4.84
N VAL A 353 -16.68 2.68 -4.19
CA VAL A 353 -17.46 2.02 -3.15
C VAL A 353 -17.34 2.85 -1.86
N PRO A 354 -18.47 3.29 -1.26
CA PRO A 354 -18.45 4.00 0.02
C PRO A 354 -17.72 3.22 1.12
N THR A 355 -16.96 3.93 1.97
CA THR A 355 -16.12 3.29 3.00
C THR A 355 -16.92 2.36 3.91
N GLY A 356 -18.14 2.74 4.32
CA GLY A 356 -19.00 1.89 5.16
C GLY A 356 -19.38 0.57 4.48
N LYS A 357 -19.66 0.58 3.17
CA LYS A 357 -20.00 -0.65 2.42
C LYS A 357 -18.82 -1.58 2.16
N ARG A 358 -17.60 -1.08 2.27
CA ARG A 358 -16.39 -1.92 2.02
C ARG A 358 -16.22 -3.00 3.08
N GLU A 359 -16.66 -2.75 4.29
CA GLU A 359 -16.63 -3.76 5.36
C GLU A 359 -17.69 -4.83 5.14
N ASP A 360 -18.89 -4.46 4.71
CA ASP A 360 -19.94 -5.41 4.35
C ASP A 360 -19.49 -6.35 3.22
N ILE A 361 -18.83 -5.80 2.18
CA ILE A 361 -18.27 -6.60 1.08
C ILE A 361 -17.20 -7.58 1.61
N ARG A 362 -16.33 -7.13 2.51
CA ARG A 362 -15.33 -8.00 3.14
C ARG A 362 -16.00 -9.15 3.89
N LEU A 363 -17.00 -8.85 4.70
CA LEU A 363 -17.75 -9.86 5.46
C LEU A 363 -18.49 -10.83 4.54
N GLN A 364 -19.11 -10.33 3.47
CA GLN A 364 -19.75 -11.20 2.45
C GLN A 364 -18.74 -12.15 1.82
N PHE A 365 -17.53 -11.68 1.47
CA PHE A 365 -16.47 -12.53 0.92
C PHE A 365 -16.02 -13.59 1.94
N GLN A 366 -15.79 -13.19 3.20
CA GLN A 366 -15.31 -14.09 4.25
C GLN A 366 -16.35 -15.13 4.69
N ASN A 367 -17.64 -14.79 4.61
CA ASN A 367 -18.72 -15.64 5.10
C ASN A 367 -19.53 -16.32 3.98
N SER A 368 -19.07 -16.21 2.72
CA SER A 368 -19.78 -16.81 1.61
C SER A 368 -19.75 -18.35 1.68
N ASP A 369 -20.93 -18.97 1.58
CA ASP A 369 -21.06 -20.44 1.51
C ASP A 369 -20.79 -21.00 0.11
N ARG A 370 -20.70 -20.12 -0.89
CA ARG A 370 -20.43 -20.49 -2.29
C ARG A 370 -19.20 -19.75 -2.78
N PRO A 371 -18.50 -20.31 -3.77
CA PRO A 371 -17.37 -19.62 -4.40
C PRO A 371 -17.78 -18.24 -4.92
N VAL A 372 -16.97 -17.24 -4.60
CA VAL A 372 -17.19 -15.86 -5.00
C VAL A 372 -15.87 -15.20 -5.40
N VAL A 373 -15.90 -14.41 -6.46
CA VAL A 373 -14.73 -13.66 -6.96
C VAL A 373 -14.77 -12.23 -6.45
N LEU A 374 -13.77 -11.80 -5.70
CA LEU A 374 -13.61 -10.40 -5.33
C LEU A 374 -12.84 -9.66 -6.41
N VAL A 375 -13.47 -8.76 -7.14
CA VAL A 375 -12.84 -7.95 -8.19
C VAL A 375 -12.54 -6.55 -7.65
N GLY A 376 -11.28 -6.12 -7.74
CA GLY A 376 -10.97 -4.81 -7.18
C GLY A 376 -9.61 -4.24 -7.58
N HIS A 377 -9.31 -3.06 -7.01
CA HIS A 377 -8.02 -2.42 -7.16
C HIS A 377 -7.16 -2.69 -5.91
N PRO A 378 -5.90 -3.13 -6.05
CA PRO A 378 -5.07 -3.52 -4.91
C PRO A 378 -4.84 -2.40 -3.88
N ALA A 379 -4.81 -1.12 -4.30
CA ALA A 379 -4.69 0.00 -3.37
C ALA A 379 -5.93 0.22 -2.49
N VAL A 380 -7.12 -0.25 -2.89
CA VAL A 380 -8.38 -0.08 -2.14
C VAL A 380 -8.74 -1.33 -1.36
N GLY A 381 -8.65 -2.47 -2.00
CA GLY A 381 -8.88 -3.78 -1.38
C GLY A 381 -7.66 -4.30 -0.62
N GLY A 382 -6.46 -3.83 -1.01
CA GLY A 382 -5.19 -4.33 -0.51
C GLY A 382 -4.71 -3.77 0.84
N GLU A 383 -5.26 -2.70 1.40
CA GLU A 383 -4.77 -2.13 2.66
C GLU A 383 -5.60 -2.54 3.87
N GLY A 384 -4.96 -3.18 4.86
CA GLY A 384 -5.53 -3.45 6.19
C GLY A 384 -6.71 -4.42 6.26
N LYS A 385 -7.11 -5.08 5.14
CA LYS A 385 -8.26 -5.97 5.09
C LYS A 385 -7.87 -7.45 5.01
N ASP A 386 -8.74 -8.30 5.53
CA ASP A 386 -8.57 -9.74 5.57
C ASP A 386 -9.48 -10.42 4.54
N TYR A 387 -8.86 -11.21 3.66
CA TYR A 387 -9.53 -12.05 2.67
C TYR A 387 -8.94 -13.47 2.68
N SER A 388 -8.68 -14.02 3.87
CA SER A 388 -7.98 -15.30 4.06
C SER A 388 -8.72 -16.52 3.47
N ARG A 389 -9.96 -16.37 3.06
CA ARG A 389 -10.69 -17.40 2.34
C ARG A 389 -10.33 -17.50 0.85
N ALA A 390 -9.49 -16.60 0.33
CA ALA A 390 -9.05 -16.66 -1.06
C ALA A 390 -8.01 -17.76 -1.27
N HIS A 391 -8.24 -18.68 -2.19
CA HIS A 391 -7.30 -19.70 -2.62
C HIS A 391 -6.37 -19.20 -3.74
N ALA A 392 -6.87 -18.28 -4.55
CA ALA A 392 -6.08 -17.61 -5.58
C ALA A 392 -6.17 -16.09 -5.52
N ILE A 393 -5.06 -15.44 -5.89
CA ILE A 393 -5.00 -14.01 -6.14
C ILE A 393 -4.49 -13.81 -7.56
N ILE A 394 -5.36 -13.33 -8.43
CA ILE A 394 -5.10 -13.19 -9.85
C ILE A 394 -4.86 -11.72 -10.17
N PHE A 395 -3.69 -11.39 -10.67
CA PHE A 395 -3.41 -10.07 -11.24
C PHE A 395 -3.85 -10.07 -12.70
N PHE A 396 -5.04 -9.50 -12.95
CA PHE A 396 -5.61 -9.37 -14.28
C PHE A 396 -4.80 -8.40 -15.13
N SER A 397 -4.40 -7.26 -14.58
CA SER A 397 -3.57 -6.30 -15.27
C SER A 397 -2.30 -5.97 -14.48
N SER A 398 -1.17 -5.89 -15.18
CA SER A 398 0.14 -5.64 -14.58
C SER A 398 0.27 -4.20 -14.07
N THR A 399 1.06 -3.99 -13.02
CA THR A 399 1.36 -2.67 -12.49
C THR A 399 2.84 -2.56 -12.09
N PRO A 400 3.52 -1.44 -12.39
CA PRO A 400 4.90 -1.22 -11.94
C PRO A 400 4.99 -0.79 -10.47
N ASN A 401 3.88 -0.81 -9.72
CA ASN A 401 3.85 -0.42 -8.31
C ASN A 401 4.05 -1.65 -7.41
N ALA A 402 5.29 -1.88 -7.00
CA ALA A 402 5.66 -2.99 -6.13
C ALA A 402 4.90 -3.01 -4.79
N ILE A 403 4.51 -1.84 -4.25
CA ILE A 403 3.72 -1.77 -3.01
C ILE A 403 2.33 -2.37 -3.21
N HIS A 404 1.65 -2.00 -4.31
CA HIS A 404 0.31 -2.55 -4.60
C HIS A 404 0.37 -4.06 -4.84
N VAL A 405 1.41 -4.54 -5.52
CA VAL A 405 1.59 -5.99 -5.75
C VAL A 405 1.83 -6.71 -4.44
N SER A 406 2.82 -6.29 -3.63
CA SER A 406 3.12 -6.90 -2.35
C SER A 406 1.92 -6.90 -1.40
N GLN A 407 1.22 -5.77 -1.30
CA GLN A 407 0.01 -5.68 -0.48
C GLN A 407 -1.11 -6.58 -1.01
N GLY A 408 -1.29 -6.63 -2.33
CA GLY A 408 -2.28 -7.49 -2.98
C GLY A 408 -2.00 -8.98 -2.77
N GLU A 409 -0.75 -9.42 -2.91
CA GLU A 409 -0.33 -10.82 -2.75
C GLU A 409 -0.59 -11.36 -1.32
N GLU A 410 -0.52 -10.50 -0.31
CA GLU A 410 -0.62 -10.94 1.08
C GLU A 410 -2.06 -11.01 1.63
N ARG A 411 -3.08 -10.61 0.85
CA ARG A 411 -4.46 -10.50 1.36
C ARG A 411 -5.17 -11.81 1.59
N GLY A 412 -4.89 -12.82 0.80
CA GLY A 412 -5.47 -14.15 0.94
C GLY A 412 -4.83 -15.02 2.02
N THR A 413 -3.77 -14.58 2.70
CA THR A 413 -2.99 -15.44 3.59
C THR A 413 -3.30 -15.21 5.05
N GLU A 414 -3.39 -16.27 5.82
CA GLU A 414 -3.56 -16.26 7.27
C GLU A 414 -2.61 -17.26 7.91
N LYS A 415 -2.20 -16.99 9.16
CA LYS A 415 -1.43 -17.94 9.97
C LYS A 415 -2.27 -19.21 10.19
N TRP A 416 -1.68 -20.36 9.94
CA TRP A 416 -2.34 -21.68 9.98
C TRP A 416 -3.46 -21.85 8.92
N GLY A 417 -3.52 -20.94 7.94
CA GLY A 417 -4.44 -21.03 6.80
C GLY A 417 -3.92 -21.94 5.69
N HIS A 418 -4.67 -21.99 4.59
CA HIS A 418 -4.27 -22.73 3.40
C HIS A 418 -3.24 -21.97 2.54
N PRO A 419 -2.47 -22.68 1.70
CA PRO A 419 -1.64 -22.03 0.69
C PRO A 419 -2.47 -21.18 -0.28
N VAL A 420 -1.88 -20.06 -0.72
CA VAL A 420 -2.49 -19.16 -1.69
C VAL A 420 -1.64 -19.11 -2.95
N THR A 421 -2.27 -19.29 -4.10
CA THR A 421 -1.60 -19.17 -5.39
C THR A 421 -1.77 -17.76 -5.96
N ILE A 422 -0.65 -17.15 -6.30
CA ILE A 422 -0.60 -15.86 -7.00
C ILE A 422 -0.47 -16.14 -8.47
N VAL A 423 -1.45 -15.72 -9.26
CA VAL A 423 -1.45 -15.88 -10.73
C VAL A 423 -1.27 -14.51 -11.38
N ARG A 424 -0.29 -14.40 -12.27
CA ARG A 424 -0.10 -13.21 -13.11
C ARG A 424 -0.59 -13.55 -14.52
N LEU A 425 -1.68 -12.92 -14.97
CA LEU A 425 -2.05 -12.97 -16.38
C LEU A 425 -1.04 -12.10 -17.14
N ARG A 426 -0.34 -12.68 -18.10
CA ARG A 426 0.81 -12.04 -18.75
C ARG A 426 0.82 -12.29 -20.25
N THR A 427 1.03 -11.23 -21.00
CA THR A 427 1.29 -11.29 -22.45
C THR A 427 2.78 -11.05 -22.70
N PRO A 428 3.56 -12.10 -23.04
CA PRO A 428 5.01 -11.99 -23.27
C PRO A 428 5.35 -11.05 -24.43
N GLY A 429 6.53 -10.42 -24.36
CA GLY A 429 7.00 -9.47 -25.37
C GLY A 429 6.30 -8.11 -25.34
N THR A 430 5.57 -7.79 -24.26
CA THR A 430 4.77 -6.56 -24.15
C THR A 430 5.15 -5.72 -22.93
N VAL A 431 4.34 -4.68 -22.69
CA VAL A 431 4.47 -3.82 -21.50
C VAL A 431 4.32 -4.59 -20.18
N ASP A 432 3.71 -5.75 -20.18
CA ASP A 432 3.60 -6.61 -18.99
C ASP A 432 4.99 -7.05 -18.50
N ASP A 433 5.87 -7.50 -19.40
CA ASP A 433 7.23 -7.89 -19.05
C ASP A 433 7.98 -6.75 -18.35
N ARG A 434 7.87 -5.54 -18.90
CA ARG A 434 8.46 -4.36 -18.31
C ARG A 434 7.91 -4.06 -16.91
N ASN A 435 6.58 -4.13 -16.75
CA ASN A 435 5.93 -3.84 -15.47
C ASN A 435 6.35 -4.84 -14.39
N TRP A 436 6.35 -6.14 -14.72
CA TRP A 436 6.76 -7.18 -13.78
C TRP A 436 8.26 -7.13 -13.47
N ALA A 437 9.13 -6.90 -14.45
CA ALA A 437 10.55 -6.70 -14.22
C ALA A 437 10.83 -5.51 -13.26
N ILE A 438 10.07 -4.42 -13.38
CA ILE A 438 10.18 -3.29 -12.45
C ILE A 438 9.76 -3.67 -11.03
N VAL A 439 8.71 -4.47 -10.88
CA VAL A 439 8.23 -4.95 -9.57
C VAL A 439 9.27 -5.87 -8.95
N ASP A 440 9.70 -6.87 -9.69
CA ASP A 440 10.63 -7.90 -9.21
C ASP A 440 12.01 -7.27 -8.89
N GLY A 441 12.53 -6.34 -9.71
CA GLY A 441 13.75 -5.60 -9.42
C GLY A 441 13.65 -4.68 -8.19
N LYS A 442 12.52 -4.03 -7.97
CA LYS A 442 12.30 -3.21 -6.77
C LYS A 442 12.15 -4.05 -5.50
N THR A 443 11.52 -5.20 -5.61
CA THR A 443 11.39 -6.14 -4.50
C THR A 443 12.76 -6.64 -4.06
N THR A 444 13.63 -6.99 -4.99
CA THR A 444 15.02 -7.41 -4.68
C THR A 444 15.78 -6.33 -3.91
N VAL A 445 15.77 -5.07 -4.38
CA VAL A 445 16.43 -3.95 -3.68
C VAL A 445 15.83 -3.70 -2.30
N ALA A 446 14.53 -3.87 -2.15
CA ALA A 446 13.85 -3.72 -0.88
C ALA A 446 14.19 -4.84 0.10
N ASP A 447 14.29 -6.08 -0.38
CA ASP A 447 14.68 -7.24 0.41
C ASP A 447 16.12 -7.10 0.92
N ASP A 448 17.03 -6.58 0.10
CA ASP A 448 18.42 -6.30 0.49
C ASP A 448 18.51 -5.25 1.61
N LEU A 449 17.64 -4.25 1.60
CA LEU A 449 17.69 -3.14 2.55
C LEU A 449 16.82 -3.30 3.79
N SER A 450 15.71 -4.04 3.71
CA SER A 450 14.74 -4.13 4.82
C SER A 450 14.38 -5.55 5.25
N GLY A 451 14.65 -6.54 4.41
CA GLY A 451 14.31 -7.92 4.65
C GLY A 451 15.50 -8.75 5.16
N ARG A 452 15.92 -9.73 4.32
CA ARG A 452 17.02 -10.66 4.66
C ARG A 452 18.34 -9.95 4.96
N GLY A 453 18.68 -8.94 4.17
CA GLY A 453 19.96 -8.23 4.34
C GLY A 453 20.06 -7.46 5.65
N LEU A 454 18.98 -6.81 6.12
CA LEU A 454 18.95 -6.13 7.42
C LEU A 454 19.03 -7.14 8.57
N ARG A 455 18.39 -8.28 8.42
CA ARG A 455 18.38 -9.37 9.39
C ARG A 455 19.75 -10.05 9.52
N ASP A 456 20.40 -10.39 8.41
CA ASP A 456 21.70 -11.04 8.42
C ASP A 456 22.73 -10.20 9.17
N LEU A 457 22.60 -8.89 9.11
CA LEU A 457 23.40 -7.96 9.90
C LEU A 457 23.07 -8.03 11.40
N LEU A 458 21.77 -8.01 11.76
CA LEU A 458 21.33 -8.09 13.17
C LEU A 458 21.77 -9.40 13.83
N MET A 459 21.82 -10.50 13.08
CA MET A 459 22.31 -11.79 13.59
C MET A 459 23.83 -11.81 13.77
N ARG A 460 24.60 -11.02 13.01
CA ARG A 460 26.06 -10.93 13.15
C ARG A 460 26.52 -10.04 14.30
N THR A 461 25.67 -9.12 14.77
CA THR A 461 25.99 -8.20 15.88
C THR A 461 25.65 -8.75 17.26
N ASN A 462 25.04 -9.93 17.35
CA ASN A 462 24.70 -10.62 18.60
C ASN A 462 25.63 -11.83 18.90
N VAL A 463 26.84 -11.85 18.35
CA VAL A 463 27.91 -12.83 18.67
C VAL A 463 29.02 -12.13 19.36
#